data_88d53e0b752b8c31d0319d908a775ef3
#
_entry.id   88d53e0b752b8c31d0319d908a775ef3
#
_cell.length_a   1.000
_cell.length_b   1.000
_cell.length_c   1.000
_cell.angle_alpha   90.00
_cell.angle_beta   90.00
_cell.angle_gamma   90.00
#
_symmetry.space_group_name_H-M   'P 1'
#
loop_
_entity.id
_entity.type
_entity.pdbx_description
1 polymer ?
#
loop_
_entity_poly.entity_id
_entity_poly.type
_entity_poly.pdbx_seq_one_letter_code
_entity_poly.pdbx_strand_id
1 'polypeptide(L)'
;SSSRVYADSETPITENSPRLLDVYKDEEYLKTDEYALSKARQEDILHRSGKNNWTVIRPYITYSEIRLQLGVLEKELWLYRALNGRTIVFSKDIAEKSTTLTYGYDVALGIASIIGKETALGEAFHITSDESYTWKEILEIYLDTIEKKTGMRPKVLLLDKSPHLEW
;
A
#
# COMPACT_ATOMS: atom_id res chain seq x y z
N SER A 1 -8.34 -5.97 -8.01
CA SER A 1 -8.62 -4.67 -7.38
C SER A 1 -7.45 -4.19 -6.53
N SER A 2 -7.68 -3.27 -5.61
CA SER A 2 -6.65 -2.68 -4.74
C SER A 2 -7.33 -2.14 -3.47
N SER A 3 -6.63 -2.14 -2.34
CA SER A 3 -7.09 -1.47 -1.12
C SER A 3 -7.18 0.06 -1.25
N ARG A 4 -6.63 0.64 -2.32
CA ARG A 4 -6.83 2.05 -2.68
C ARG A 4 -8.31 2.42 -2.94
N VAL A 5 -9.20 1.43 -3.09
CA VAL A 5 -10.65 1.70 -3.24
C VAL A 5 -11.30 2.29 -2.00
N TYR A 6 -10.71 2.11 -0.82
CA TYR A 6 -11.29 2.59 0.43
C TYR A 6 -11.12 4.09 0.63
N ALA A 7 -12.09 4.68 1.32
CA ALA A 7 -11.96 6.01 1.89
C ALA A 7 -10.91 6.03 3.00
N ASP A 8 -10.39 7.22 3.30
CA ASP A 8 -9.50 7.42 4.44
C ASP A 8 -10.22 7.07 5.76
N SER A 9 -9.49 6.52 6.71
CA SER A 9 -10.04 6.01 7.97
C SER A 9 -9.05 6.19 9.11
N GLU A 10 -9.54 6.61 10.26
CA GLU A 10 -8.79 6.66 11.51
C GLU A 10 -8.68 5.28 12.20
N THR A 11 -9.47 4.32 11.76
CA THR A 11 -9.48 2.95 12.28
C THR A 11 -8.93 1.97 11.24
N PRO A 12 -8.46 0.78 11.64
CA PRO A 12 -8.04 -0.24 10.69
C PRO A 12 -9.10 -0.54 9.64
N ILE A 13 -8.68 -0.53 8.38
CA ILE A 13 -9.57 -0.80 7.24
C ILE A 13 -9.82 -2.29 7.14
N THR A 14 -11.10 -2.66 6.98
CA THR A 14 -11.58 -4.02 6.74
C THR A 14 -12.26 -4.11 5.38
N GLU A 15 -12.62 -5.32 4.95
CA GLU A 15 -13.34 -5.53 3.68
C GLU A 15 -14.68 -4.81 3.63
N ASN A 16 -15.29 -4.53 4.80
CA ASN A 16 -16.57 -3.82 4.93
C ASN A 16 -16.42 -2.30 5.09
N SER A 17 -15.19 -1.79 5.10
CA SER A 17 -14.96 -0.33 5.18
C SER A 17 -15.50 0.37 3.93
N PRO A 18 -16.00 1.61 4.06
CA PRO A 18 -16.59 2.32 2.93
C PRO A 18 -15.53 2.61 1.85
N ARG A 19 -15.94 2.44 0.59
CA ARG A 19 -15.09 2.79 -0.55
C ARG A 19 -15.14 4.30 -0.80
N LEU A 20 -14.05 4.85 -1.29
CA LEU A 20 -13.94 6.27 -1.64
C LEU A 20 -15.03 6.70 -2.62
N LEU A 21 -15.30 5.90 -3.65
CA LEU A 21 -16.35 6.15 -4.64
C LEU A 21 -17.74 6.32 -4.03
N ASP A 22 -18.02 5.65 -2.91
CA ASP A 22 -19.36 5.60 -2.30
C ASP A 22 -19.61 6.75 -1.30
N VAL A 23 -18.54 7.39 -0.78
CA VAL A 23 -18.66 8.37 0.31
C VAL A 23 -18.09 9.75 -0.02
N TYR A 24 -17.26 9.87 -1.05
CA TYR A 24 -16.65 11.14 -1.42
C TYR A 24 -17.69 12.07 -2.04
N LYS A 25 -17.59 13.38 -1.77
CA LYS A 25 -18.64 14.35 -2.11
C LYS A 25 -18.30 15.28 -3.28
N ASP A 26 -17.05 15.33 -3.69
CA ASP A 26 -16.61 16.15 -4.81
C ASP A 26 -16.98 15.46 -6.14
N GLU A 27 -18.04 15.95 -6.79
CA GLU A 27 -18.55 15.39 -8.03
C GLU A 27 -17.55 15.51 -9.20
N GLU A 28 -16.72 16.54 -9.23
CA GLU A 28 -15.72 16.70 -10.28
C GLU A 28 -14.60 15.67 -10.12
N TYR A 29 -14.13 15.48 -8.89
CA TYR A 29 -13.16 14.39 -8.59
C TYR A 29 -13.75 13.03 -8.95
N LEU A 30 -14.99 12.77 -8.57
CA LEU A 30 -15.66 11.49 -8.86
C LEU A 30 -15.83 11.19 -10.36
N LYS A 31 -15.73 12.18 -11.24
CA LYS A 31 -15.76 11.99 -12.71
C LYS A 31 -14.40 11.61 -13.29
N THR A 32 -13.33 11.77 -12.53
CA THR A 32 -11.97 11.47 -13.00
C THR A 32 -11.73 9.98 -13.15
N ASP A 33 -10.67 9.62 -13.87
CA ASP A 33 -10.16 8.25 -13.97
C ASP A 33 -9.03 7.99 -12.96
N GLU A 34 -9.11 8.65 -11.78
CA GLU A 34 -8.19 8.37 -10.70
C GLU A 34 -8.20 6.89 -10.36
N TYR A 35 -7.04 6.37 -9.99
CA TYR A 35 -6.80 4.93 -9.85
C TYR A 35 -7.78 4.24 -8.87
N ALA A 36 -8.03 4.84 -7.70
CA ALA A 36 -8.92 4.27 -6.69
C ALA A 36 -10.37 4.20 -7.21
N LEU A 37 -10.85 5.27 -7.86
CA LEU A 37 -12.18 5.34 -8.45
C LEU A 37 -12.34 4.34 -9.59
N SER A 38 -11.33 4.23 -10.46
CA SER A 38 -11.31 3.26 -11.55
C SER A 38 -11.38 1.82 -11.05
N LYS A 39 -10.66 1.49 -9.94
CA LYS A 39 -10.73 0.17 -9.32
C LYS A 39 -12.09 -0.11 -8.68
N ALA A 40 -12.69 0.88 -8.01
CA ALA A 40 -14.02 0.74 -7.44
C ALA A 40 -15.09 0.51 -8.53
N ARG A 41 -15.03 1.26 -9.65
CA ARG A 41 -15.94 1.04 -10.80
C ARG A 41 -15.79 -0.34 -11.42
N GLN A 42 -14.56 -0.90 -11.47
CA GLN A 42 -14.34 -2.27 -11.95
C GLN A 42 -15.02 -3.30 -11.03
N GLU A 43 -14.98 -3.09 -9.71
CA GLU A 43 -15.76 -3.92 -8.77
C GLU A 43 -17.27 -3.79 -9.00
N ASP A 44 -17.77 -2.58 -9.24
CA ASP A 44 -19.19 -2.36 -9.54
C ASP A 44 -19.66 -3.12 -10.78
N ILE A 45 -18.80 -3.26 -11.79
CA ILE A 45 -19.11 -4.06 -12.99
C ILE A 45 -19.31 -5.53 -12.61
N LEU A 46 -18.46 -6.07 -11.73
CA LEU A 46 -18.59 -7.46 -11.25
C LEU A 46 -19.91 -7.63 -10.45
N HIS A 47 -20.17 -6.74 -9.50
CA HIS A 47 -21.38 -6.78 -8.68
C HIS A 47 -22.68 -6.69 -9.53
N ARG A 48 -22.67 -5.85 -10.56
CA ARG A 48 -23.83 -5.67 -11.47
C ARG A 48 -23.95 -6.74 -12.54
N SER A 49 -22.96 -7.63 -12.69
CA SER A 49 -22.95 -8.67 -13.74
C SER A 49 -24.05 -9.74 -13.56
N GLY A 50 -24.63 -9.84 -12.37
CA GLY A 50 -25.57 -10.92 -12.01
C GLY A 50 -24.90 -12.28 -11.86
N LYS A 51 -23.57 -12.34 -11.90
CA LYS A 51 -22.79 -13.57 -11.72
C LYS A 51 -22.09 -13.55 -10.37
N ASN A 52 -21.98 -14.71 -9.72
CA ASN A 52 -21.26 -14.88 -8.45
C ASN A 52 -19.97 -15.71 -8.61
N ASN A 53 -19.48 -15.90 -9.82
CA ASN A 53 -18.29 -16.70 -10.11
C ASN A 53 -17.00 -15.89 -10.11
N TRP A 54 -16.90 -14.89 -9.24
CA TRP A 54 -15.75 -14.01 -9.10
C TRP A 54 -15.35 -13.87 -7.64
N THR A 55 -14.10 -13.53 -7.43
CA THR A 55 -13.53 -13.13 -6.13
C THR A 55 -12.67 -11.90 -6.34
N VAL A 56 -12.83 -10.89 -5.50
CA VAL A 56 -12.03 -9.67 -5.53
C VAL A 56 -10.91 -9.77 -4.52
N ILE A 57 -9.67 -9.53 -4.94
CA ILE A 57 -8.53 -9.35 -4.05
C ILE A 57 -8.16 -7.89 -4.03
N ARG A 58 -8.03 -7.32 -2.83
CA ARG A 58 -7.62 -5.95 -2.56
C ARG A 58 -6.25 -5.93 -1.87
N PRO A 59 -5.14 -6.16 -2.61
CA PRO A 59 -3.82 -6.06 -2.02
C PRO A 59 -3.53 -4.61 -1.62
N TYR A 60 -2.73 -4.44 -0.57
CA TYR A 60 -2.13 -3.18 -0.19
C TYR A 60 -0.68 -3.11 -0.70
N ILE A 61 0.22 -2.44 0.01
CA ILE A 61 1.62 -2.35 -0.41
C ILE A 61 2.30 -3.71 -0.25
N THR A 62 2.75 -4.27 -1.35
CA THR A 62 3.54 -5.50 -1.36
C THR A 62 5.02 -5.19 -1.52
N TYR A 63 5.87 -5.95 -0.85
CA TYR A 63 7.32 -5.86 -0.98
C TYR A 63 7.93 -7.21 -1.38
N SER A 64 9.13 -7.17 -1.90
CA SER A 64 9.94 -8.33 -2.26
C SER A 64 11.41 -7.91 -2.35
N GLU A 65 12.30 -8.86 -2.66
CA GLU A 65 13.73 -8.62 -2.85
C GLU A 65 14.01 -7.56 -3.94
N ILE A 66 13.11 -7.43 -4.89
CA ILE A 66 13.24 -6.47 -5.99
C ILE A 66 12.41 -5.20 -5.79
N ARG A 67 11.54 -5.16 -4.80
CA ARG A 67 10.69 -4.01 -4.49
C ARG A 67 10.70 -3.67 -3.01
N LEU A 68 11.40 -2.61 -2.66
CA LEU A 68 11.49 -2.06 -1.30
C LEU A 68 11.05 -0.60 -1.33
N GLN A 69 9.81 -0.35 -0.93
CA GLN A 69 9.24 0.99 -0.90
C GLN A 69 9.54 1.69 0.43
N LEU A 70 9.77 3.00 0.40
CA LEU A 70 9.88 3.85 1.58
C LEU A 70 8.95 5.06 1.41
N GLY A 71 7.76 5.00 2.00
CA GLY A 71 6.71 6.00 1.76
C GLY A 71 6.35 6.05 0.27
N VAL A 72 6.56 7.19 -0.35
CA VAL A 72 6.35 7.41 -1.79
C VAL A 72 7.60 7.10 -2.64
N LEU A 73 8.71 6.75 -2.00
CA LEU A 73 9.99 6.50 -2.67
C LEU A 73 10.13 5.02 -3.02
N GLU A 74 10.29 4.72 -4.30
CA GLU A 74 10.71 3.40 -4.74
C GLU A 74 12.20 3.16 -4.42
N LYS A 75 12.64 1.90 -4.36
CA LYS A 75 13.99 1.52 -3.91
C LYS A 75 15.11 2.20 -4.69
N GLU A 76 14.91 2.44 -5.96
CA GLU A 76 15.90 3.08 -6.85
C GLU A 76 16.25 4.49 -6.37
N LEU A 77 15.32 5.17 -5.72
CA LEU A 77 15.51 6.54 -5.24
C LEU A 77 16.25 6.59 -3.90
N TRP A 78 15.83 5.79 -2.93
CA TRP A 78 16.38 5.87 -1.57
C TRP A 78 17.51 4.87 -1.33
N LEU A 79 17.39 3.61 -1.78
CA LEU A 79 18.39 2.56 -1.55
C LEU A 79 19.68 2.84 -2.31
N TYR A 80 19.59 3.32 -3.55
CA TYR A 80 20.77 3.76 -4.30
C TYR A 80 21.55 4.84 -3.54
N ARG A 81 20.86 5.83 -2.97
CA ARG A 81 21.49 6.88 -2.17
C ARG A 81 22.17 6.29 -0.93
N ALA A 82 21.49 5.43 -0.21
CA ALA A 82 22.00 4.75 0.97
C ALA A 82 23.30 3.99 0.69
N LEU A 83 23.30 3.16 -0.35
CA LEU A 83 24.45 2.31 -0.71
C LEU A 83 25.64 3.10 -1.29
N ASN A 84 25.42 4.32 -1.79
CA ASN A 84 26.48 5.19 -2.33
C ASN A 84 26.88 6.31 -1.36
N GLY A 85 26.60 6.18 -0.06
CA GLY A 85 26.99 7.16 0.95
C GLY A 85 26.30 8.53 0.81
N ARG A 86 25.22 8.61 0.02
CA ARG A 86 24.42 9.82 -0.18
C ARG A 86 23.31 9.90 0.86
N THR A 87 22.95 11.12 1.27
CA THR A 87 21.86 11.34 2.22
C THR A 87 20.51 10.94 1.63
N ILE A 88 19.76 10.09 2.32
CA ILE A 88 18.35 9.83 2.04
C ILE A 88 17.57 11.08 2.47
N VAL A 89 16.74 11.61 1.59
CA VAL A 89 15.82 12.70 1.93
C VAL A 89 14.44 12.11 2.10
N PHE A 90 13.84 12.31 3.28
CA PHE A 90 12.52 11.82 3.63
C PHE A 90 11.74 12.92 4.36
N SER A 91 10.44 12.81 4.56
CA SER A 91 9.65 13.84 5.21
C SER A 91 8.92 13.32 6.44
N LYS A 92 8.75 14.19 7.46
CA LYS A 92 8.13 13.84 8.73
C LYS A 92 6.64 13.51 8.59
N ASP A 93 5.93 14.25 7.74
CA ASP A 93 4.51 14.04 7.46
C ASP A 93 4.21 12.64 6.89
N ILE A 94 5.12 12.08 6.09
CA ILE A 94 5.04 10.69 5.63
C ILE A 94 5.55 9.73 6.71
N ALA A 95 6.68 10.06 7.34
CA ALA A 95 7.34 9.20 8.32
C ALA A 95 6.42 8.80 9.48
N GLU A 96 5.50 9.67 9.87
CA GLU A 96 4.54 9.46 10.97
C GLU A 96 3.27 8.68 10.54
N LYS A 97 3.06 8.45 9.24
CA LYS A 97 1.90 7.69 8.76
C LYS A 97 2.13 6.19 8.92
N SER A 98 1.07 5.52 9.39
CA SER A 98 1.05 4.06 9.49
C SER A 98 0.81 3.42 8.14
N THR A 99 1.38 2.25 7.96
CA THR A 99 1.22 1.41 6.77
C THR A 99 1.34 -0.06 7.13
N THR A 100 0.86 -0.91 6.25
CA THR A 100 1.06 -2.36 6.30
C THR A 100 1.85 -2.78 5.06
N LEU A 101 2.94 -3.49 5.24
CA LEU A 101 3.72 -4.09 4.15
C LEU A 101 3.56 -5.59 4.19
N THR A 102 3.21 -6.20 3.06
CA THR A 102 3.03 -7.65 2.96
C THR A 102 4.03 -8.23 1.97
N TYR A 103 4.71 -9.30 2.36
CA TYR A 103 5.63 -9.97 1.45
C TYR A 103 4.86 -10.57 0.27
N GLY A 104 5.33 -10.31 -0.94
CA GLY A 104 4.62 -10.70 -2.15
C GLY A 104 4.37 -12.21 -2.29
N TYR A 105 5.28 -13.04 -1.73
CA TYR A 105 5.09 -14.49 -1.68
C TYR A 105 3.91 -14.88 -0.77
N ASP A 106 3.73 -14.23 0.38
CA ASP A 106 2.62 -14.49 1.29
C ASP A 106 1.28 -14.08 0.65
N VAL A 107 1.28 -12.98 -0.10
CA VAL A 107 0.10 -12.60 -0.92
C VAL A 107 -0.22 -13.68 -1.95
N ALA A 108 0.79 -14.22 -2.63
CA ALA A 108 0.59 -15.29 -3.61
C ALA A 108 0.05 -16.58 -2.96
N LEU A 109 0.55 -16.95 -1.78
CA LEU A 109 0.02 -18.08 -1.02
C LEU A 109 -1.42 -17.85 -0.58
N GLY A 110 -1.75 -16.64 -0.11
CA GLY A 110 -3.10 -16.25 0.25
C GLY A 110 -4.06 -16.38 -0.96
N ILE A 111 -3.66 -15.86 -2.13
CA ILE A 111 -4.44 -16.00 -3.37
C ILE A 111 -4.63 -17.49 -3.72
N ALA A 112 -3.56 -18.28 -3.70
CA ALA A 112 -3.63 -19.70 -4.02
C ALA A 112 -4.56 -20.45 -3.06
N SER A 113 -4.63 -20.03 -1.81
CA SER A 113 -5.45 -20.68 -0.77
C SER A 113 -6.96 -20.51 -0.98
N ILE A 114 -7.41 -19.49 -1.71
CA ILE A 114 -8.83 -19.21 -1.97
C ILE A 114 -9.30 -19.67 -3.34
N ILE A 115 -8.39 -20.02 -4.26
CA ILE A 115 -8.76 -20.53 -5.59
C ILE A 115 -9.55 -21.83 -5.44
N GLY A 116 -10.70 -21.90 -6.12
CA GLY A 116 -11.58 -23.08 -6.12
C GLY A 116 -12.42 -23.23 -4.85
N LYS A 117 -12.40 -22.29 -3.90
CA LYS A 117 -13.28 -22.31 -2.73
C LYS A 117 -14.61 -21.63 -3.07
N GLU A 118 -15.71 -22.35 -2.90
CA GLU A 118 -17.07 -21.81 -3.11
C GLU A 118 -17.37 -20.66 -2.15
N THR A 119 -16.84 -20.71 -0.92
CA THR A 119 -16.99 -19.65 0.09
C THR A 119 -16.28 -18.33 -0.27
N ALA A 120 -15.45 -18.33 -1.30
CA ALA A 120 -14.79 -17.12 -1.78
C ALA A 120 -15.52 -16.47 -2.97
N LEU A 121 -16.55 -17.12 -3.48
CA LEU A 121 -17.30 -16.62 -4.64
C LEU A 121 -18.22 -15.47 -4.25
N GLY A 122 -18.17 -14.39 -5.00
CA GLY A 122 -18.93 -13.16 -4.73
C GLY A 122 -18.35 -12.27 -3.62
N GLU A 123 -17.17 -12.61 -3.08
CA GLU A 123 -16.57 -11.95 -1.93
C GLU A 123 -15.32 -11.16 -2.28
N ALA A 124 -14.98 -10.19 -1.42
CA ALA A 124 -13.75 -9.43 -1.48
C ALA A 124 -12.85 -9.76 -0.28
N PHE A 125 -11.54 -9.88 -0.51
CA PHE A 125 -10.59 -10.22 0.54
C PHE A 125 -9.41 -9.26 0.55
N HIS A 126 -8.96 -8.89 1.75
CA HIS A 126 -7.60 -8.44 1.99
C HIS A 126 -6.68 -9.65 2.11
N ILE A 127 -5.48 -9.53 1.53
CA ILE A 127 -4.39 -10.47 1.77
C ILE A 127 -3.21 -9.61 2.19
N THR A 128 -3.13 -9.35 3.49
CA THR A 128 -2.16 -8.46 4.11
C THR A 128 -1.63 -9.11 5.39
N SER A 129 -0.42 -8.70 5.84
CA SER A 129 -0.02 -8.97 7.21
C SER A 129 -0.95 -8.20 8.17
N ASP A 130 -1.09 -8.67 9.37
CA ASP A 130 -1.84 -8.06 10.46
C ASP A 130 -1.02 -7.01 11.24
N GLU A 131 0.28 -6.91 10.96
CA GLU A 131 1.17 -5.93 11.57
C GLU A 131 1.13 -4.60 10.81
N SER A 132 1.14 -3.51 11.57
CA SER A 132 1.19 -2.15 11.06
C SER A 132 2.39 -1.41 11.66
N TYR A 133 3.11 -0.69 10.82
CA TYR A 133 4.28 0.11 11.18
C TYR A 133 4.13 1.53 10.68
N THR A 134 4.74 2.49 11.34
CA THR A 134 4.98 3.81 10.76
C THR A 134 6.07 3.72 9.68
N TRP A 135 6.03 4.61 8.71
CA TRP A 135 7.13 4.68 7.74
C TRP A 135 8.48 5.03 8.38
N LYS A 136 8.47 5.66 9.56
CA LYS A 136 9.67 5.89 10.35
C LYS A 136 10.26 4.59 10.88
N GLU A 137 9.44 3.69 11.42
CA GLU A 137 9.90 2.39 11.90
C GLU A 137 10.44 1.53 10.75
N ILE A 138 9.79 1.56 9.59
CA ILE A 138 10.28 0.89 8.38
C ILE A 138 11.62 1.46 7.92
N LEU A 139 11.77 2.80 7.95
CA LEU A 139 13.05 3.45 7.64
C LEU A 139 14.15 2.96 8.58
N GLU A 140 13.91 2.92 9.90
CA GLU A 140 14.90 2.44 10.87
C GLU A 140 15.29 0.98 10.60
N ILE A 141 14.33 0.09 10.28
CA ILE A 141 14.62 -1.29 9.89
C ILE A 141 15.55 -1.35 8.67
N TYR A 142 15.32 -0.50 7.66
CA TYR A 142 16.18 -0.42 6.48
C TYR A 142 17.59 0.09 6.84
N LEU A 143 17.69 1.15 7.65
CA LEU A 143 18.96 1.72 8.07
C LEU A 143 19.80 0.71 8.86
N ASP A 144 19.19 0.03 9.84
CA ASP A 144 19.84 -1.01 10.66
C ASP A 144 20.32 -2.18 9.80
N THR A 145 19.50 -2.59 8.83
CA THR A 145 19.84 -3.68 7.91
C THR A 145 21.03 -3.32 7.03
N ILE A 146 21.06 -2.11 6.49
CA ILE A 146 22.16 -1.63 5.65
C ILE A 146 23.44 -1.49 6.50
N GLU A 147 23.33 -0.89 7.68
CA GLU A 147 24.47 -0.76 8.60
C GLU A 147 25.07 -2.12 8.97
N LYS A 148 24.24 -3.09 9.33
CA LYS A 148 24.68 -4.47 9.62
C LYS A 148 25.37 -5.14 8.44
N LYS A 149 24.98 -4.83 7.22
CA LYS A 149 25.55 -5.44 5.99
C LYS A 149 26.79 -4.72 5.47
N THR A 150 26.85 -3.39 5.61
CA THR A 150 27.90 -2.56 5.02
C THR A 150 28.90 -1.98 6.01
N GLY A 151 28.59 -2.05 7.32
CA GLY A 151 29.35 -1.40 8.39
C GLY A 151 29.12 0.11 8.48
N MET A 152 28.24 0.68 7.67
CA MET A 152 27.95 2.13 7.64
C MET A 152 26.44 2.39 7.69
N ARG A 153 26.04 3.21 8.67
CA ARG A 153 24.65 3.67 8.75
C ARG A 153 24.41 4.79 7.74
N PRO A 154 23.41 4.68 6.85
CA PRO A 154 23.09 5.75 5.91
C PRO A 154 22.66 7.03 6.60
N LYS A 155 23.00 8.18 6.02
CA LYS A 155 22.55 9.48 6.51
C LYS A 155 21.13 9.76 6.02
N VAL A 156 20.32 10.34 6.91
CA VAL A 156 18.92 10.75 6.60
C VAL A 156 18.77 12.23 6.89
N LEU A 157 18.11 12.94 6.00
CA LEU A 157 17.59 14.29 6.20
C LEU A 157 16.07 14.21 6.21
N LEU A 158 15.47 14.58 7.35
CA LEU A 158 14.02 14.68 7.47
C LEU A 158 13.57 16.11 7.20
N LEU A 159 12.80 16.30 6.14
CA LEU A 159 12.10 17.56 5.85
C LEU A 159 10.82 17.64 6.69
N ASP A 160 10.34 18.84 6.99
CA ASP A 160 9.10 18.99 7.76
C ASP A 160 7.87 18.54 6.97
N LYS A 161 7.84 18.83 5.66
CA LYS A 161 6.78 18.40 4.74
C LYS A 161 7.37 17.89 3.43
N SER A 162 6.65 16.97 2.80
CA SER A 162 6.94 16.57 1.43
C SER A 162 6.53 17.67 0.45
N PRO A 163 7.41 18.11 -0.44
CA PRO A 163 7.06 19.15 -1.43
C PRO A 163 6.09 18.66 -2.51
N HIS A 164 5.73 17.38 -2.50
CA HIS A 164 4.90 16.75 -3.54
C HIS A 164 3.60 16.15 -2.99
N LEU A 165 3.29 16.34 -1.71
CA LEU A 165 2.08 15.83 -1.05
C LEU A 165 1.18 17.00 -0.63
N GLU A 166 0.74 17.78 -1.58
CA GLU A 166 -0.50 18.55 -1.44
C GLU A 166 -1.64 17.61 -1.88
N TRP A 167 -2.29 16.99 -0.90
CA TRP A 167 -3.49 16.17 -1.06
C TRP A 167 -4.71 16.98 -0.68
#